data_c91ba07064f8418b5bd5aa43d698ea15
#
_entry.id   c91ba07064f8418b5bd5aa43d698ea15
#
_cell.length_a   1.000
_cell.length_b   1.000
_cell.length_c   1.000
_cell.angle_alpha   90.00
_cell.angle_beta   90.00
_cell.angle_gamma   90.00
#
_symmetry.space_group_name_H-M   'P 1'
#
loop_
_entity.id
_entity.type
_entity.pdbx_description
1 polymer ?
#
loop_
_entity_poly.entity_id
_entity_poly.type
_entity_poly.pdbx_seq_one_letter_code
_entity_poly.pdbx_strand_id
1 'polypeptide(L)' 'MTDIKTKAYKVLSAYYDDLEHDPAFHLTGILREVINQLQQSSATHPAFISCPDLLELCEEIEKL' A
#
# COMPACT_ATOMS: atom_id res chain seq x y z
N MET A 1 -9.58 8.88 -11.18
CA MET A 1 -8.79 7.65 -11.04
C MET A 1 -7.52 7.93 -10.26
N THR A 2 -7.23 7.15 -9.23
CA THR A 2 -6.04 7.41 -8.42
C THR A 2 -4.79 6.90 -9.14
N ASP A 3 -3.84 7.80 -9.35
CA ASP A 3 -2.56 7.51 -9.97
C ASP A 3 -1.73 6.61 -9.07
N ILE A 4 -0.92 5.72 -9.65
CA ILE A 4 -0.02 4.84 -8.91
C ILE A 4 0.99 5.63 -8.08
N LYS A 5 1.42 6.79 -8.55
CA LYS A 5 2.32 7.67 -7.80
C LYS A 5 1.67 8.18 -6.52
N THR A 6 0.39 8.54 -6.59
CA THR A 6 -0.36 8.99 -5.41
C THR A 6 -0.46 7.85 -4.39
N LYS A 7 -0.71 6.63 -4.85
CA LYS A 7 -0.75 5.46 -3.98
C LYS A 7 0.60 5.21 -3.32
N ALA A 8 1.69 5.34 -4.09
CA ALA A 8 3.04 5.17 -3.56
C ALA A 8 3.35 6.21 -2.48
N TYR A 9 2.97 7.47 -2.69
CA TYR A 9 3.14 8.52 -1.69
C TYR A 9 2.38 8.23 -0.40
N LYS A 10 1.17 7.71 -0.51
CA LYS A 10 0.36 7.37 0.67
C LYS A 10 0.99 6.25 1.49
N VAL A 11 1.54 5.25 0.82
CA VAL A 11 2.26 4.16 1.49
C VAL A 11 3.51 4.68 2.17
N LEU A 12 4.27 5.53 1.48
CA LEU A 12 5.49 6.12 2.03
C LEU A 12 5.18 7.02 3.23
N SER A 13 4.08 7.78 3.15
CA SER A 13 3.63 8.61 4.27
C SER A 13 3.29 7.77 5.49
N ALA A 14 2.64 6.63 5.30
CA ALA A 14 2.33 5.71 6.38
C ALA A 14 3.63 5.21 7.05
N TYR A 15 4.66 4.95 6.25
CA TYR A 15 5.96 4.55 6.77
C TYR A 15 6.54 5.64 7.68
N TYR A 16 6.57 6.89 7.22
CA TYR A 16 7.14 8.00 8.01
C TYR A 16 6.31 8.34 9.25
N ASP A 17 4.99 8.27 9.14
CA ASP A 17 4.11 8.60 10.25
C ASP A 17 4.22 7.62 11.42
N ASP A 18 4.65 6.42 11.17
CA ASP A 18 4.64 5.33 12.13
C ASP A 18 6.02 4.92 12.62
N LEU A 19 7.04 5.77 12.43
CA LEU A 19 8.42 5.45 12.79
C LEU A 19 8.64 5.25 14.30
N GLU A 20 7.78 5.82 15.13
CA GLU A 20 7.91 5.73 16.58
C GLU A 20 7.34 4.44 17.16
N HIS A 21 6.62 3.68 16.37
CA HIS A 21 6.04 2.43 16.83
C HIS A 21 7.07 1.30 16.80
N ASP A 22 6.78 0.27 17.58
CA ASP A 22 7.56 -0.94 17.56
C ASP A 22 7.61 -1.52 16.12
N PRO A 23 8.73 -2.18 15.72
CA PRO A 23 8.89 -2.66 14.34
C PRO A 23 7.72 -3.52 13.80
N ALA A 24 7.11 -4.34 14.65
CA ALA A 24 5.99 -5.18 14.23
C ALA A 24 4.77 -4.34 13.87
N PHE A 25 4.42 -3.36 14.68
CA PHE A 25 3.31 -2.46 14.40
C PHE A 25 3.58 -1.57 13.20
N HIS A 26 4.83 -1.11 13.08
CA HIS A 26 5.24 -0.30 11.93
C HIS A 26 5.06 -1.06 10.63
N LEU A 27 5.53 -2.31 10.58
CA LEU A 27 5.40 -3.15 9.39
C LEU A 27 3.94 -3.43 9.05
N THR A 28 3.13 -3.79 10.05
CA THR A 28 1.72 -4.08 9.80
C THR A 28 0.95 -2.85 9.36
N GLY A 29 1.31 -1.67 9.88
CA GLY A 29 0.72 -0.41 9.43
C GLY A 29 0.96 -0.15 7.95
N ILE A 30 2.20 -0.38 7.50
CA ILE A 30 2.57 -0.23 6.09
C ILE A 30 1.80 -1.24 5.23
N LEU A 31 1.74 -2.49 5.67
CA LEU A 31 1.03 -3.54 4.92
C LEU A 31 -0.46 -3.22 4.79
N ARG A 32 -1.08 -2.70 5.86
CA ARG A 32 -2.49 -2.29 5.81
C ARG A 32 -2.70 -1.15 4.82
N GLU A 33 -1.78 -0.19 4.77
CA GLU A 33 -1.89 0.90 3.82
C GLU A 33 -1.76 0.42 2.38
N VAL A 34 -0.86 -0.53 2.11
CA VAL A 34 -0.73 -1.17 0.79
C VAL A 34 -2.05 -1.83 0.41
N ILE A 35 -2.66 -2.57 1.33
CA ILE A 35 -3.95 -3.21 1.11
C ILE A 35 -5.02 -2.17 0.77
N ASN A 36 -5.09 -1.08 1.54
CA ASN A 36 -6.06 -0.02 1.31
C ASN A 36 -5.93 0.63 -0.06
N GLN A 37 -4.70 0.80 -0.54
CA GLN A 37 -4.46 1.45 -1.83
C GLN A 37 -4.72 0.54 -3.02
N LEU A 38 -4.50 -0.77 -2.88
CA LEU A 38 -4.56 -1.71 -4.00
C LEU A 38 -5.75 -2.67 -3.95
N GLN A 39 -6.46 -2.73 -2.83
CA GLN A 39 -7.56 -3.66 -2.64
C GLN A 39 -8.63 -3.49 -3.72
N GLN A 40 -9.03 -4.60 -4.31
CA GLN A 40 -10.12 -4.66 -5.27
C GLN A 40 -11.18 -5.62 -4.75
N SER A 41 -12.43 -5.23 -4.90
CA SER A 41 -13.53 -6.08 -4.48
C SER A 41 -14.78 -5.77 -5.29
N SER A 42 -15.69 -6.74 -5.36
CA SER A 42 -16.99 -6.57 -5.99
C SER A 42 -18.05 -7.23 -5.12
N ALA A 43 -19.32 -7.02 -5.48
CA ALA A 43 -20.42 -7.64 -4.76
C ALA A 43 -20.39 -9.17 -4.80
N THR A 44 -19.72 -9.73 -5.80
CA THR A 44 -19.70 -11.18 -6.03
C THR A 44 -18.35 -11.83 -5.72
N HIS A 45 -17.32 -11.04 -5.39
CA HIS A 45 -15.98 -11.57 -5.15
C HIS A 45 -15.38 -10.99 -3.86
N PRO A 46 -14.57 -11.76 -3.13
CA PRO A 46 -13.87 -11.23 -1.97
C PRO A 46 -12.83 -10.19 -2.41
N ALA A 47 -12.40 -9.37 -1.46
CA ALA A 47 -11.33 -8.41 -1.70
C ALA A 47 -10.03 -9.12 -2.07
N PHE A 48 -9.29 -8.57 -3.02
CA PHE A 48 -8.02 -9.13 -3.46
C PHE A 48 -7.08 -8.04 -3.95
N ILE A 49 -5.80 -8.39 -4.08
CA ILE A 49 -4.78 -7.52 -4.67
C ILE A 49 -4.10 -8.33 -5.78
N SER A 50 -4.00 -7.76 -6.98
CA SER A 50 -3.31 -8.43 -8.07
C SER A 50 -1.79 -8.32 -7.88
N CYS A 51 -1.06 -9.38 -8.18
CA CYS A 51 0.40 -9.37 -8.09
C CYS A 51 1.04 -8.33 -8.99
N PRO A 52 0.61 -8.15 -10.25
CA PRO A 52 1.15 -7.07 -11.10
C PRO A 52 0.97 -5.68 -10.48
N ASP A 53 -0.17 -5.39 -9.87
CA ASP A 53 -0.42 -4.10 -9.23
C ASP A 53 0.51 -3.89 -8.03
N LEU A 54 0.71 -4.93 -7.24
CA LEU A 54 1.59 -4.87 -6.08
C LEU A 54 3.04 -4.61 -6.51
N LEU A 55 3.51 -5.30 -7.54
CA LEU A 55 4.86 -5.10 -8.07
C LEU A 55 5.04 -3.70 -8.64
N GLU A 56 4.04 -3.18 -9.34
CA GLU A 56 4.08 -1.83 -9.87
C GLU A 56 4.17 -0.80 -8.76
N LEU A 57 3.42 -0.99 -7.68
CA LEU A 57 3.49 -0.10 -6.52
C LEU A 57 4.89 -0.11 -5.90
N CYS A 58 5.49 -1.28 -5.76
CA CYS A 58 6.85 -1.40 -5.23
C CYS A 58 7.85 -0.62 -6.09
N GLU A 59 7.74 -0.74 -7.42
CA GLU A 59 8.61 -0.02 -8.34
C GLU A 59 8.45 1.49 -8.20
N GLU A 60 7.21 1.97 -8.06
CA GLU A 60 6.95 3.41 -7.89
C GLU A 60 7.50 3.94 -6.57
N ILE A 61 7.39 3.15 -5.50
CA ILE A 61 7.96 3.54 -4.20
C ILE A 61 9.48 3.66 -4.31
N GLU A 62 10.12 2.75 -5.01
CA GLU A 62 11.58 2.78 -5.20
C GLU A 62 12.05 4.00 -5.99
N LYS A 63 11.19 4.56 -6.84
CA LYS A 63 11.50 5.75 -7.62
C LYS A 63 11.33 7.07 -6.85
N LEU A 64 10.65 7.01 -5.72
CA LEU A 64 10.46 8.18 -4.86
C LEU A 64 11.73 8.47 -4.03
#